data_87d3713e87747945e27bd4e4873c1e81
#
_entry.id   87d3713e87747945e27bd4e4873c1e81
#
_cell.length_a   1.000
_cell.length_b   1.000
_cell.length_c   1.000
_cell.angle_alpha   90.00
_cell.angle_beta   90.00
_cell.angle_gamma   90.00
#
_symmetry.space_group_name_H-M   'P 1'
#
loop_
_entity.id
_entity.type
_entity.pdbx_description
1 polymer ?
#
loop_
_entity_poly.entity_id
_entity_poly.type
_entity_poly.pdbx_seq_one_letter_code
_entity_poly.pdbx_strand_id
1 'polypeptide(L)'
;MCRQTIMPSAGADSVDGMSETSAHNKLAEPIPAGPIPTELAESAEPIPGDVNGDGIVDIDDERLPLITRIYGIVLVVYGITTVPVIVLTVVAVVRALVSGQVVVTQPDLTAILSWLSAGTNSVTTVILMIFGILLLLNRRKHAARWIEALIPLTIAEGLFAVALDGLKPPLFLPIVQLVILVALSVTVDPALREERRLKTALWHMDRRSEYERALAQGMPGRDLSGKGYISLDFFNIFWLFMVGCVFGLAIETLYHFALYGGEWQDRAGLLWGPFSPIYGCGAVILTVLLNRLWRANWLLIFCASAVIGGTFEYLTSWFMEVAFGITAWDYTGQWLSIDGRTSGKYMFFWGLLGLAWVKLILPRLLALIQRIPWGWRYTLTLVCLVFMIVDATMTVMALDAWYSRMAGIAADSPVSDFFARHFGDEFMANRFQTMTLDPSKAGRA
;
A
#
# COMPACT_ATOMS: atom_id res chain seq x y z
N MET A 1 -55.13 40.33 24.75
CA MET A 1 -56.39 40.14 23.99
C MET A 1 -56.34 38.74 23.40
N CYS A 2 -56.94 37.75 24.08
CA CYS A 2 -58.26 37.16 23.87
C CYS A 2 -58.37 36.48 22.50
N ARG A 3 -58.63 35.22 22.38
CA ARG A 3 -59.56 34.23 23.01
C ARG A 3 -59.13 32.83 22.54
N GLN A 4 -58.94 31.87 23.33
CA GLN A 4 -59.77 30.70 23.77
C GLN A 4 -61.09 30.46 23.02
N THR A 5 -61.28 29.19 22.58
CA THR A 5 -62.58 28.46 22.66
C THR A 5 -62.26 26.96 22.30
N ILE A 6 -62.17 26.04 23.25
CA ILE A 6 -63.16 25.17 23.88
C ILE A 6 -63.61 24.00 23.02
N MET A 7 -63.34 22.80 23.60
CA MET A 7 -63.89 21.45 23.26
C MET A 7 -65.41 21.37 23.38
N PRO A 8 -66.05 20.30 22.88
CA PRO A 8 -66.65 19.41 23.84
C PRO A 8 -66.35 17.92 23.63
N SER A 9 -66.45 17.25 24.77
CA SER A 9 -66.40 15.86 25.10
C SER A 9 -67.64 15.09 24.68
N ALA A 10 -67.46 13.78 24.63
CA ALA A 10 -68.24 12.71 25.20
C ALA A 10 -68.69 11.60 24.22
N GLY A 11 -68.49 10.38 24.69
CA GLY A 11 -69.14 9.18 24.16
C GLY A 11 -68.30 7.93 24.46
N ALA A 12 -68.41 7.43 25.69
CA ALA A 12 -68.01 6.09 26.07
C ALA A 12 -69.04 5.12 25.56
N ASP A 13 -68.62 4.03 24.93
CA ASP A 13 -69.29 2.76 24.98
C ASP A 13 -68.30 1.61 24.89
N SER A 14 -68.37 0.78 25.91
CA SER A 14 -67.73 -0.50 26.15
C SER A 14 -68.29 -1.55 25.22
N VAL A 15 -67.47 -2.42 24.63
CA VAL A 15 -67.78 -3.86 24.44
C VAL A 15 -66.47 -4.65 24.42
N ASP A 16 -66.54 -5.71 25.21
CA ASP A 16 -65.57 -6.76 25.47
C ASP A 16 -65.01 -7.51 24.31
N GLY A 17 -63.76 -7.95 24.54
CA GLY A 17 -63.35 -9.33 24.21
C GLY A 17 -62.85 -9.52 22.79
N MET A 18 -61.54 -9.72 22.65
CA MET A 18 -60.94 -10.91 22.01
C MET A 18 -59.41 -10.87 22.00
N SER A 19 -58.91 -11.79 22.77
CA SER A 19 -57.66 -12.56 22.65
C SER A 19 -56.46 -11.98 21.87
N GLU A 20 -55.38 -11.86 22.62
CA GLU A 20 -54.00 -11.87 22.15
C GLU A 20 -53.77 -13.00 21.15
N THR A 21 -53.36 -12.67 19.92
CA THR A 21 -52.68 -13.61 19.02
C THR A 21 -51.26 -13.14 18.80
N SER A 22 -50.38 -13.74 19.55
CA SER A 22 -48.93 -13.76 19.37
C SER A 22 -48.63 -14.16 17.93
N ALA A 23 -48.10 -13.21 17.14
CA ALA A 23 -47.57 -13.51 15.84
C ALA A 23 -46.20 -14.19 16.03
N HIS A 24 -46.19 -15.49 16.15
CA HIS A 24 -45.00 -16.33 16.01
C HIS A 24 -44.42 -16.14 14.60
N ASN A 25 -43.22 -15.62 14.61
CA ASN A 25 -42.29 -15.60 13.48
C ASN A 25 -42.02 -17.08 13.07
N LYS A 26 -42.82 -17.62 12.16
CA LYS A 26 -42.52 -18.88 11.48
C LYS A 26 -41.34 -18.67 10.57
N LEU A 27 -40.14 -19.04 11.05
CA LEU A 27 -39.02 -19.40 10.20
C LEU A 27 -39.55 -20.41 9.17
N ALA A 28 -39.42 -20.05 7.87
CA ALA A 28 -39.75 -20.96 6.79
C ALA A 28 -38.88 -22.22 6.96
N GLU A 29 -39.52 -23.36 7.17
CA GLU A 29 -38.87 -24.66 7.14
C GLU A 29 -38.23 -24.83 5.75
N PRO A 30 -37.01 -25.39 5.66
CA PRO A 30 -36.41 -25.70 4.39
C PRO A 30 -37.31 -26.70 3.65
N ILE A 31 -37.70 -26.38 2.44
CA ILE A 31 -38.43 -27.26 1.54
C ILE A 31 -37.60 -28.55 1.42
N PRO A 32 -38.13 -29.72 1.81
CA PRO A 32 -37.42 -30.97 1.64
C PRO A 32 -37.19 -31.16 0.13
N ALA A 33 -35.92 -31.29 -0.29
CA ALA A 33 -35.59 -31.68 -1.62
C ALA A 33 -36.22 -33.03 -1.91
N GLY A 34 -37.30 -33.06 -2.66
CA GLY A 34 -37.89 -34.29 -3.13
C GLY A 34 -36.88 -35.06 -4.00
N PRO A 35 -36.93 -36.39 -4.07
CA PRO A 35 -36.01 -37.14 -4.89
C PRO A 35 -36.14 -36.68 -6.33
N ILE A 36 -34.99 -36.34 -6.94
CA ILE A 36 -34.87 -35.98 -8.36
C ILE A 36 -35.49 -37.16 -9.16
N PRO A 37 -36.43 -36.90 -10.09
CA PRO A 37 -37.01 -37.97 -10.88
C PRO A 37 -35.90 -38.75 -11.58
N THR A 38 -35.90 -40.05 -11.41
CA THR A 38 -34.86 -40.98 -11.91
C THR A 38 -34.72 -40.94 -13.44
N GLU A 39 -35.73 -40.45 -14.15
CA GLU A 39 -35.68 -40.30 -15.62
C GLU A 39 -34.78 -39.18 -16.14
N LEU A 40 -34.45 -38.16 -15.29
CA LEU A 40 -33.52 -37.07 -15.65
C LEU A 40 -32.05 -37.45 -15.36
N ALA A 41 -31.81 -38.47 -14.54
CA ALA A 41 -30.46 -38.95 -14.22
C ALA A 41 -29.88 -39.90 -15.27
N GLU A 42 -30.73 -40.53 -16.10
CA GLU A 42 -30.32 -41.54 -17.09
C GLU A 42 -29.91 -40.94 -18.45
N SER A 43 -30.17 -39.66 -18.71
CA SER A 43 -29.88 -39.00 -19.99
C SER A 43 -28.67 -38.00 -19.92
N ALA A 44 -28.02 -37.86 -18.80
CA ALA A 44 -26.83 -37.01 -18.69
C ALA A 44 -25.63 -37.82 -19.26
N GLU A 45 -25.11 -37.40 -20.41
CA GLU A 45 -23.81 -37.91 -20.88
C GLU A 45 -22.76 -37.68 -19.79
N PRO A 46 -21.89 -38.68 -19.51
CA PRO A 46 -20.87 -38.58 -18.47
C PRO A 46 -19.97 -37.37 -18.79
N ILE A 47 -19.84 -36.43 -17.84
CA ILE A 47 -19.00 -35.26 -17.99
C ILE A 47 -17.55 -35.75 -18.15
N PRO A 48 -16.85 -35.48 -19.26
CA PRO A 48 -15.48 -35.92 -19.44
C PRO A 48 -14.59 -35.36 -18.31
N GLY A 49 -13.99 -36.27 -17.52
CA GLY A 49 -13.11 -35.92 -16.37
C GLY A 49 -13.78 -36.01 -14.99
N ASP A 50 -15.04 -36.44 -14.89
CA ASP A 50 -15.69 -36.78 -13.64
C ASP A 50 -15.41 -38.23 -13.27
N VAL A 51 -14.32 -38.48 -12.54
CA VAL A 51 -13.87 -39.81 -12.15
C VAL A 51 -14.71 -40.42 -11.03
N ASN A 52 -15.35 -39.56 -10.21
CA ASN A 52 -16.09 -40.00 -9.02
C ASN A 52 -17.61 -39.98 -9.20
N GLY A 53 -18.14 -39.51 -10.34
CA GLY A 53 -19.57 -39.43 -10.61
C GLY A 53 -20.32 -38.44 -9.75
N ASP A 54 -19.63 -37.47 -9.13
CA ASP A 54 -20.19 -36.43 -8.29
C ASP A 54 -20.52 -35.11 -9.05
N GLY A 55 -20.33 -35.11 -10.36
CA GLY A 55 -20.54 -33.94 -11.23
C GLY A 55 -19.42 -32.90 -11.14
N ILE A 56 -18.33 -33.18 -10.41
CA ILE A 56 -17.18 -32.30 -10.25
C ILE A 56 -16.01 -32.84 -11.06
N VAL A 57 -15.61 -32.10 -12.07
CA VAL A 57 -14.40 -32.43 -12.86
C VAL A 57 -13.18 -32.28 -11.94
N ASP A 58 -12.54 -33.36 -11.57
CA ASP A 58 -11.34 -33.35 -10.74
C ASP A 58 -10.12 -32.99 -11.62
N ILE A 59 -9.85 -31.69 -11.76
CA ILE A 59 -8.76 -31.14 -12.60
C ILE A 59 -7.37 -31.60 -12.12
N ASP A 60 -7.26 -32.09 -10.89
CA ASP A 60 -5.99 -32.60 -10.34
C ASP A 60 -5.57 -33.96 -10.93
N ASP A 61 -6.49 -34.72 -11.60
CA ASP A 61 -6.19 -36.00 -12.20
C ASP A 61 -5.61 -35.94 -13.64
N GLU A 62 -5.76 -34.81 -14.32
CA GLU A 62 -5.07 -34.62 -15.60
C GLU A 62 -3.57 -34.39 -15.39
N ARG A 63 -2.76 -35.21 -16.02
CA ARG A 63 -1.29 -35.07 -15.96
C ARG A 63 -0.85 -33.80 -16.69
N LEU A 64 0.01 -32.99 -16.03
CA LEU A 64 0.63 -31.85 -16.67
C LEU A 64 1.40 -32.25 -17.95
N PRO A 65 1.40 -31.37 -18.99
CA PRO A 65 2.17 -31.62 -20.22
C PRO A 65 3.62 -31.97 -19.93
N LEU A 66 4.21 -32.84 -20.75
CA LEU A 66 5.59 -33.33 -20.58
C LEU A 66 6.58 -32.15 -20.47
N ILE A 67 6.39 -31.10 -21.26
CA ILE A 67 7.26 -29.91 -21.25
C ILE A 67 7.27 -29.21 -19.90
N THR A 68 6.13 -29.15 -19.22
CA THR A 68 6.00 -28.54 -17.87
C THR A 68 6.74 -29.37 -16.82
N ARG A 69 6.70 -30.68 -16.95
CA ARG A 69 7.43 -31.60 -16.05
C ARG A 69 8.94 -31.54 -16.30
N ILE A 70 9.39 -31.44 -17.55
CA ILE A 70 10.81 -31.20 -17.88
C ILE A 70 11.27 -29.91 -17.27
N TYR A 71 10.49 -28.84 -17.40
CA TYR A 71 10.80 -27.55 -16.76
C TYR A 71 10.89 -27.71 -15.23
N GLY A 72 9.98 -28.45 -14.61
CA GLY A 72 10.05 -28.78 -13.18
C GLY A 72 11.36 -29.46 -12.78
N ILE A 73 11.87 -30.43 -13.59
CA ILE A 73 13.17 -31.05 -13.34
C ILE A 73 14.30 -30.04 -13.39
N VAL A 74 14.31 -29.16 -14.41
CA VAL A 74 15.33 -28.12 -14.55
C VAL A 74 15.35 -27.21 -13.32
N LEU A 75 14.18 -26.78 -12.83
CA LEU A 75 14.08 -25.91 -11.65
C LEU A 75 14.57 -26.59 -10.37
N VAL A 76 14.27 -27.87 -10.18
CA VAL A 76 14.75 -28.66 -9.03
C VAL A 76 16.27 -28.81 -9.07
N VAL A 77 16.83 -29.15 -10.23
CA VAL A 77 18.28 -29.27 -10.41
C VAL A 77 18.96 -27.93 -10.16
N TYR A 78 18.42 -26.83 -10.71
CA TYR A 78 18.88 -25.48 -10.44
C TYR A 78 18.86 -25.16 -8.95
N GLY A 79 17.76 -25.45 -8.24
CA GLY A 79 17.65 -25.22 -6.81
C GLY A 79 18.66 -26.04 -5.98
N ILE A 80 18.82 -27.33 -6.30
CA ILE A 80 19.77 -28.22 -5.60
C ILE A 80 21.22 -27.73 -5.76
N THR A 81 21.57 -27.18 -6.91
CA THR A 81 22.94 -26.64 -7.14
C THR A 81 23.14 -25.27 -6.54
N THR A 82 22.14 -24.39 -6.58
CA THR A 82 22.26 -22.99 -6.20
C THR A 82 22.02 -22.72 -4.71
N VAL A 83 21.07 -23.43 -4.07
CA VAL A 83 20.74 -23.22 -2.64
C VAL A 83 21.95 -23.46 -1.72
N PRO A 84 22.78 -24.52 -1.88
CA PRO A 84 23.98 -24.70 -1.07
C PRO A 84 24.99 -23.54 -1.24
N VAL A 85 25.15 -23.02 -2.45
CA VAL A 85 26.01 -21.87 -2.73
C VAL A 85 25.51 -20.62 -2.00
N ILE A 86 24.20 -20.36 -2.03
CA ILE A 86 23.59 -19.26 -1.28
C ILE A 86 23.88 -19.42 0.20
N VAL A 87 23.65 -20.60 0.79
CA VAL A 87 23.88 -20.86 2.21
C VAL A 87 25.34 -20.62 2.57
N LEU A 88 26.28 -21.14 1.77
CA LEU A 88 27.71 -20.93 2.00
C LEU A 88 28.09 -19.45 1.91
N THR A 89 27.54 -18.71 0.96
CA THR A 89 27.77 -17.28 0.80
C THR A 89 27.24 -16.53 2.02
N VAL A 90 26.02 -16.80 2.48
CA VAL A 90 25.45 -16.16 3.68
C VAL A 90 26.30 -16.46 4.91
N VAL A 91 26.72 -17.71 5.10
CA VAL A 91 27.61 -18.10 6.22
C VAL A 91 28.95 -17.38 6.14
N ALA A 92 29.53 -17.25 4.94
CA ALA A 92 30.80 -16.54 4.75
C ALA A 92 30.65 -15.04 5.07
N VAL A 93 29.59 -14.39 4.59
CA VAL A 93 29.29 -12.99 4.88
C VAL A 93 29.07 -12.76 6.38
N VAL A 94 28.25 -13.59 7.03
CA VAL A 94 28.01 -13.50 8.48
C VAL A 94 29.32 -13.66 9.27
N ARG A 95 30.16 -14.64 8.90
CA ARG A 95 31.47 -14.83 9.54
C ARG A 95 32.39 -13.63 9.35
N ALA A 96 32.44 -13.07 8.14
CA ALA A 96 33.25 -11.89 7.85
C ALA A 96 32.79 -10.65 8.64
N LEU A 97 31.48 -10.48 8.82
CA LEU A 97 30.89 -9.42 9.64
C LEU A 97 31.23 -9.62 11.15
N VAL A 98 31.05 -10.82 11.67
CA VAL A 98 31.31 -11.15 13.08
C VAL A 98 32.82 -11.07 13.42
N SER A 99 33.69 -11.44 12.46
CA SER A 99 35.14 -11.36 12.64
C SER A 99 35.71 -9.94 12.44
N GLY A 100 34.89 -8.97 12.07
CA GLY A 100 35.35 -7.60 11.79
C GLY A 100 36.22 -7.46 10.55
N GLN A 101 36.28 -8.50 9.68
CA GLN A 101 37.00 -8.46 8.42
C GLN A 101 36.29 -7.57 7.38
N VAL A 102 34.98 -7.43 7.50
CA VAL A 102 34.15 -6.52 6.71
C VAL A 102 33.53 -5.53 7.69
N VAL A 103 33.99 -4.31 7.68
CA VAL A 103 33.28 -3.20 8.32
C VAL A 103 32.22 -2.79 7.31
N VAL A 104 30.93 -2.87 7.68
CA VAL A 104 29.87 -2.29 6.89
C VAL A 104 30.06 -0.77 6.97
N THR A 105 30.91 -0.25 6.08
CA THR A 105 30.86 1.16 5.72
C THR A 105 29.51 1.39 5.11
N GLN A 106 28.93 2.46 5.45
CA GLN A 106 27.51 2.79 5.34
C GLN A 106 26.94 2.57 3.93
N PRO A 107 25.73 1.99 3.82
CA PRO A 107 25.21 1.55 2.53
C PRO A 107 24.84 2.75 1.68
N ASP A 108 25.55 2.95 0.59
CA ASP A 108 25.13 3.78 -0.54
C ASP A 108 23.98 3.09 -1.33
N LEU A 109 23.44 3.77 -2.32
CA LEU A 109 22.34 3.23 -3.14
C LEU A 109 22.72 1.89 -3.78
N THR A 110 23.94 1.76 -4.28
CA THR A 110 24.43 0.56 -4.96
C THR A 110 24.55 -0.61 -3.98
N ALA A 111 25.05 -0.38 -2.78
CA ALA A 111 25.10 -1.40 -1.73
C ALA A 111 23.69 -1.85 -1.34
N ILE A 112 22.74 -0.93 -1.14
CA ILE A 112 21.35 -1.26 -0.84
C ILE A 112 20.73 -2.09 -1.97
N LEU A 113 20.88 -1.67 -3.22
CA LEU A 113 20.36 -2.40 -4.38
C LEU A 113 20.98 -3.80 -4.50
N SER A 114 22.29 -3.92 -4.24
CA SER A 114 22.99 -5.21 -4.25
C SER A 114 22.49 -6.17 -3.17
N TRP A 115 22.24 -5.67 -1.94
CA TRP A 115 21.66 -6.47 -0.87
C TRP A 115 20.22 -6.90 -1.16
N LEU A 116 19.40 -5.99 -1.69
CA LEU A 116 18.03 -6.29 -2.10
C LEU A 116 18.00 -7.30 -3.25
N SER A 117 18.86 -7.14 -4.24
CA SER A 117 19.01 -8.07 -5.37
C SER A 117 19.41 -9.48 -4.88
N ALA A 118 20.44 -9.57 -4.02
CA ALA A 118 20.88 -10.84 -3.46
C ALA A 118 19.79 -11.52 -2.62
N GLY A 119 19.09 -10.75 -1.80
CA GLY A 119 17.96 -11.26 -1.00
C GLY A 119 16.81 -11.75 -1.88
N THR A 120 16.40 -10.97 -2.88
CA THR A 120 15.34 -11.33 -3.81
C THR A 120 15.70 -12.58 -4.58
N ASN A 121 16.90 -12.65 -5.16
CA ASN A 121 17.40 -13.82 -5.89
C ASN A 121 17.43 -15.09 -5.00
N SER A 122 17.86 -14.96 -3.74
CA SER A 122 17.86 -16.07 -2.80
C SER A 122 16.44 -16.60 -2.53
N VAL A 123 15.48 -15.71 -2.30
CA VAL A 123 14.07 -16.05 -2.08
C VAL A 123 13.48 -16.67 -3.35
N THR A 124 13.70 -16.07 -4.51
CA THR A 124 13.21 -16.60 -5.79
C THR A 124 13.76 -17.99 -6.08
N THR A 125 15.04 -18.23 -5.84
CA THR A 125 15.67 -19.56 -6.04
C THR A 125 14.99 -20.63 -5.20
N VAL A 126 14.72 -20.37 -3.92
CA VAL A 126 14.03 -21.32 -3.05
C VAL A 126 12.60 -21.55 -3.52
N ILE A 127 11.88 -20.50 -3.90
CA ILE A 127 10.51 -20.60 -4.40
C ILE A 127 10.47 -21.36 -5.74
N LEU A 128 11.41 -21.12 -6.66
CA LEU A 128 11.52 -21.84 -7.91
C LEU A 128 11.76 -23.34 -7.69
N MET A 129 12.58 -23.71 -6.72
CA MET A 129 12.79 -25.13 -6.37
C MET A 129 11.50 -25.77 -5.85
N ILE A 130 10.79 -25.10 -4.93
CA ILE A 130 9.49 -25.58 -4.43
C ILE A 130 8.48 -25.70 -5.58
N PHE A 131 8.41 -24.70 -6.43
CA PHE A 131 7.54 -24.69 -7.60
C PHE A 131 7.86 -25.85 -8.56
N GLY A 132 9.14 -26.11 -8.82
CA GLY A 132 9.58 -27.26 -9.61
C GLY A 132 9.13 -28.60 -9.02
N ILE A 133 9.26 -28.78 -7.70
CA ILE A 133 8.77 -29.97 -6.98
C ILE A 133 7.25 -30.12 -7.15
N LEU A 134 6.49 -29.05 -7.01
CA LEU A 134 5.02 -29.06 -7.15
C LEU A 134 4.59 -29.43 -8.58
N LEU A 135 5.31 -28.97 -9.60
CA LEU A 135 5.08 -29.36 -10.99
C LEU A 135 5.32 -30.86 -11.21
N LEU A 136 6.39 -31.43 -10.60
CA LEU A 136 6.70 -32.86 -10.69
C LEU A 136 5.68 -33.73 -9.96
N LEU A 137 5.19 -33.26 -8.81
CA LEU A 137 4.15 -33.92 -8.03
C LEU A 137 2.73 -33.71 -8.58
N ASN A 138 2.59 -33.06 -9.72
CA ASN A 138 1.31 -32.72 -10.37
C ASN A 138 0.33 -31.92 -9.48
N ARG A 139 0.82 -31.14 -8.52
CA ARG A 139 0.00 -30.34 -7.60
C ARG A 139 -0.37 -28.98 -8.20
N ARG A 140 -1.28 -28.98 -9.21
CA ARG A 140 -1.64 -27.83 -10.04
C ARG A 140 -2.08 -26.61 -9.23
N LYS A 141 -3.03 -26.75 -8.30
CA LYS A 141 -3.56 -25.66 -7.47
C LYS A 141 -2.47 -24.98 -6.63
N HIS A 142 -1.55 -25.75 -6.06
CA HIS A 142 -0.43 -25.22 -5.30
C HIS A 142 0.59 -24.55 -6.22
N ALA A 143 0.94 -25.17 -7.34
CA ALA A 143 1.87 -24.60 -8.32
C ALA A 143 1.36 -23.25 -8.85
N ALA A 144 0.07 -23.13 -9.19
CA ALA A 144 -0.52 -21.89 -9.66
C ALA A 144 -0.40 -20.72 -8.65
N ARG A 145 -0.52 -20.99 -7.34
CA ARG A 145 -0.31 -19.97 -6.29
C ARG A 145 1.13 -19.46 -6.23
N TRP A 146 2.11 -20.34 -6.43
CA TRP A 146 3.52 -19.95 -6.43
C TRP A 146 3.92 -19.13 -7.65
N ILE A 147 3.27 -19.36 -8.81
CA ILE A 147 3.49 -18.51 -10.00
C ILE A 147 3.20 -17.03 -9.69
N GLU A 148 2.20 -16.75 -8.87
CA GLU A 148 1.82 -15.39 -8.50
C GLU A 148 2.87 -14.66 -7.67
N ALA A 149 3.56 -15.40 -6.80
CA ALA A 149 4.68 -14.84 -6.05
C ALA A 149 5.93 -14.72 -6.93
N LEU A 150 6.14 -15.68 -7.87
CA LEU A 150 7.31 -15.71 -8.73
C LEU A 150 7.31 -14.58 -9.78
N ILE A 151 6.15 -14.20 -10.33
CA ILE A 151 6.09 -13.13 -11.33
C ILE A 151 6.62 -11.80 -10.78
N PRO A 152 6.11 -11.24 -9.66
CA PRO A 152 6.64 -9.98 -9.13
C PRO A 152 8.09 -10.08 -8.66
N LEU A 153 8.52 -11.22 -8.12
CA LEU A 153 9.92 -11.44 -7.74
C LEU A 153 10.85 -11.42 -8.96
N THR A 154 10.47 -12.08 -10.04
CA THR A 154 11.25 -12.09 -11.31
C THR A 154 11.29 -10.70 -11.94
N ILE A 155 10.20 -9.92 -11.86
CA ILE A 155 10.20 -8.52 -12.29
C ILE A 155 11.19 -7.70 -11.43
N ALA A 156 11.17 -7.88 -10.11
CA ALA A 156 12.10 -7.20 -9.21
C ALA A 156 13.56 -7.55 -9.51
N GLU A 157 13.88 -8.82 -9.77
CA GLU A 157 15.22 -9.25 -10.20
C GLU A 157 15.65 -8.57 -11.49
N GLY A 158 14.77 -8.50 -12.49
CA GLY A 158 15.04 -7.79 -13.74
C GLY A 158 15.30 -6.29 -13.50
N LEU A 159 14.53 -5.65 -12.63
CA LEU A 159 14.73 -4.25 -12.26
C LEU A 159 16.06 -4.04 -11.52
N PHE A 160 16.43 -4.92 -10.59
CA PHE A 160 17.72 -4.84 -9.91
C PHE A 160 18.90 -5.09 -10.88
N ALA A 161 18.77 -6.02 -11.81
CA ALA A 161 19.78 -6.25 -12.83
C ALA A 161 20.00 -5.01 -13.71
N VAL A 162 18.92 -4.33 -14.12
CA VAL A 162 19.02 -3.06 -14.86
C VAL A 162 19.63 -1.96 -13.99
N ALA A 163 19.26 -1.88 -12.72
CA ALA A 163 19.75 -0.85 -11.81
C ALA A 163 21.26 -0.97 -11.54
N LEU A 164 21.76 -2.20 -11.38
CA LEU A 164 23.16 -2.49 -11.05
C LEU A 164 24.07 -2.55 -12.29
N ASP A 165 23.60 -3.25 -13.34
CA ASP A 165 24.44 -3.59 -14.50
C ASP A 165 24.02 -2.88 -15.79
N GLY A 166 22.83 -2.29 -15.84
CA GLY A 166 22.24 -1.76 -17.05
C GLY A 166 21.67 -2.85 -17.96
N LEU A 167 21.46 -2.49 -19.25
CA LEU A 167 20.95 -3.42 -20.27
C LEU A 167 22.05 -4.37 -20.76
N LYS A 168 22.46 -5.31 -19.94
CA LYS A 168 23.50 -6.29 -20.21
C LYS A 168 22.95 -7.73 -20.21
N PRO A 169 23.74 -8.72 -20.66
CA PRO A 169 23.32 -10.13 -20.74
C PRO A 169 22.68 -10.74 -19.48
N PRO A 170 23.05 -10.34 -18.23
CA PRO A 170 22.36 -10.86 -17.05
C PRO A 170 20.85 -10.64 -17.02
N LEU A 171 20.34 -9.63 -17.72
CA LEU A 171 18.90 -9.32 -17.82
C LEU A 171 18.13 -10.38 -18.64
N PHE A 172 18.82 -11.13 -19.52
CA PHE A 172 18.14 -12.12 -20.38
C PHE A 172 17.45 -13.24 -19.59
N LEU A 173 18.07 -13.69 -18.51
CA LEU A 173 17.55 -14.80 -17.71
C LEU A 173 16.21 -14.45 -17.00
N PRO A 174 16.06 -13.31 -16.27
CA PRO A 174 14.78 -12.88 -15.74
C PRO A 174 13.69 -12.69 -16.80
N ILE A 175 14.04 -12.19 -18.00
CA ILE A 175 13.07 -12.00 -19.08
C ILE A 175 12.53 -13.36 -19.56
N VAL A 176 13.40 -14.31 -19.84
CA VAL A 176 12.99 -15.66 -20.27
C VAL A 176 12.15 -16.33 -19.20
N GLN A 177 12.58 -16.25 -17.94
CA GLN A 177 11.83 -16.79 -16.81
C GLN A 177 10.43 -16.16 -16.70
N LEU A 178 10.32 -14.84 -16.84
CA LEU A 178 9.05 -14.14 -16.80
C LEU A 178 8.10 -14.61 -17.91
N VAL A 179 8.60 -14.76 -19.14
CA VAL A 179 7.80 -15.27 -20.26
C VAL A 179 7.28 -16.68 -19.98
N ILE A 180 8.12 -17.55 -19.44
CA ILE A 180 7.73 -18.93 -19.08
C ILE A 180 6.66 -18.89 -17.95
N LEU A 181 6.87 -18.11 -16.91
CA LEU A 181 5.91 -17.99 -15.80
C LEU A 181 4.57 -17.45 -16.25
N VAL A 182 4.54 -16.44 -17.13
CA VAL A 182 3.31 -15.91 -17.71
C VAL A 182 2.59 -16.98 -18.55
N ALA A 183 3.30 -17.74 -19.37
CA ALA A 183 2.73 -18.85 -20.13
C ALA A 183 2.15 -19.93 -19.20
N LEU A 184 2.87 -20.29 -18.14
CA LEU A 184 2.42 -21.28 -17.16
C LEU A 184 1.23 -20.79 -16.32
N SER A 185 1.13 -19.49 -16.04
CA SER A 185 0.00 -18.91 -15.28
C SER A 185 -1.34 -19.10 -15.98
N VAL A 186 -1.32 -19.24 -17.31
CA VAL A 186 -2.52 -19.48 -18.12
C VAL A 186 -2.86 -20.97 -18.22
N THR A 187 -1.83 -21.85 -18.20
CA THR A 187 -1.98 -23.26 -18.57
C THR A 187 -2.07 -24.20 -17.36
N VAL A 188 -1.53 -23.81 -16.19
CA VAL A 188 -1.42 -24.74 -15.05
C VAL A 188 -2.75 -24.96 -14.33
N ASP A 189 -3.56 -23.90 -14.13
CA ASP A 189 -4.85 -24.02 -13.46
C ASP A 189 -5.88 -22.98 -13.99
N PRO A 190 -6.68 -23.33 -15.00
CA PRO A 190 -7.74 -22.47 -15.52
C PRO A 190 -8.83 -22.16 -14.49
N ALA A 191 -9.18 -23.13 -13.62
CA ALA A 191 -10.25 -22.98 -12.64
C ALA A 191 -9.91 -21.93 -11.54
N LEU A 192 -8.67 -21.89 -11.11
CA LEU A 192 -8.20 -20.88 -10.14
C LEU A 192 -8.36 -19.44 -10.68
N ARG A 193 -8.22 -19.26 -11.99
CA ARG A 193 -8.42 -17.97 -12.66
C ARG A 193 -9.89 -17.52 -12.58
N GLU A 194 -10.84 -18.43 -12.75
CA GLU A 194 -12.27 -18.12 -12.63
C GLU A 194 -12.68 -17.86 -11.19
N GLU A 195 -12.20 -18.66 -10.24
CA GLU A 195 -12.44 -18.44 -8.82
C GLU A 195 -11.99 -17.04 -8.38
N ARG A 196 -10.84 -16.56 -8.86
CA ARG A 196 -10.36 -15.21 -8.57
C ARG A 196 -11.18 -14.13 -9.20
N ARG A 197 -11.57 -14.31 -10.46
CA ARG A 197 -12.47 -13.35 -11.12
C ARG A 197 -13.78 -13.23 -10.33
N LEU A 198 -14.33 -14.36 -9.87
CA LEU A 198 -15.52 -14.38 -9.06
C LEU A 198 -15.32 -13.71 -7.70
N LYS A 199 -14.24 -14.03 -6.98
CA LYS A 199 -13.89 -13.39 -5.70
C LYS A 199 -13.69 -11.88 -5.85
N THR A 200 -13.00 -11.47 -6.91
CA THR A 200 -12.80 -10.05 -7.21
C THR A 200 -14.13 -9.36 -7.53
N ALA A 201 -14.98 -10.00 -8.33
CA ALA A 201 -16.31 -9.46 -8.66
C ALA A 201 -17.18 -9.33 -7.41
N LEU A 202 -17.22 -10.35 -6.55
CA LEU A 202 -17.95 -10.33 -5.26
C LEU A 202 -17.43 -9.22 -4.34
N TRP A 203 -16.11 -9.06 -4.23
CA TRP A 203 -15.51 -8.00 -3.44
C TRP A 203 -15.89 -6.60 -3.97
N HIS A 204 -15.88 -6.40 -5.30
CA HIS A 204 -16.32 -5.15 -5.92
C HIS A 204 -17.81 -4.87 -5.67
N MET A 205 -18.65 -5.90 -5.74
CA MET A 205 -20.08 -5.80 -5.47
C MET A 205 -20.34 -5.43 -4.00
N ASP A 206 -19.64 -6.06 -3.06
CA ASP A 206 -19.77 -5.77 -1.63
C ASP A 206 -19.34 -4.34 -1.31
N ARG A 207 -18.19 -3.90 -1.79
CA ARG A 207 -17.70 -2.52 -1.65
C ARG A 207 -18.65 -1.49 -2.27
N ARG A 208 -19.22 -1.81 -3.41
CA ARG A 208 -20.20 -0.95 -4.06
C ARG A 208 -21.47 -0.85 -3.23
N SER A 209 -21.95 -1.95 -2.68
CA SER A 209 -23.14 -1.97 -1.84
C SER A 209 -22.95 -1.19 -0.53
N GLU A 210 -21.76 -1.26 0.08
CA GLU A 210 -21.42 -0.44 1.26
C GLU A 210 -21.42 1.05 0.91
N TYR A 211 -20.83 1.42 -0.23
CA TYR A 211 -20.83 2.80 -0.69
C TYR A 211 -22.23 3.33 -0.97
N GLU A 212 -23.07 2.56 -1.68
CA GLU A 212 -24.45 2.94 -2.00
C GLU A 212 -25.30 3.08 -0.71
N ARG A 213 -25.07 2.22 0.30
CA ARG A 213 -25.70 2.34 1.62
C ARG A 213 -25.26 3.61 2.35
N ALA A 214 -23.97 3.92 2.34
CA ALA A 214 -23.45 5.14 2.94
C ALA A 214 -23.97 6.40 2.24
N LEU A 215 -24.10 6.36 0.92
CA LEU A 215 -24.65 7.44 0.12
C LEU A 215 -26.14 7.66 0.43
N ALA A 216 -26.94 6.59 0.50
CA ALA A 216 -28.36 6.64 0.84
C ALA A 216 -28.60 7.22 2.27
N GLN A 217 -27.66 7.03 3.19
CA GLN A 217 -27.69 7.59 4.53
C GLN A 217 -27.12 9.02 4.60
N GLY A 218 -26.71 9.62 3.47
CA GLY A 218 -26.06 10.93 3.44
C GLY A 218 -24.68 10.98 4.10
N MET A 219 -24.04 9.82 4.25
CA MET A 219 -22.74 9.65 4.94
C MET A 219 -21.68 8.99 4.03
N PRO A 220 -21.43 9.48 2.80
CA PRO A 220 -20.47 8.85 1.90
C PRO A 220 -19.06 8.84 2.50
N GLY A 221 -18.40 7.67 2.43
CA GLY A 221 -17.03 7.47 2.95
C GLY A 221 -16.93 7.33 4.47
N ARG A 222 -18.06 7.44 5.20
CA ARG A 222 -18.11 7.27 6.65
C ARG A 222 -18.06 5.78 7.02
N ASP A 223 -17.53 5.52 8.21
CA ASP A 223 -17.59 4.19 8.81
C ASP A 223 -19.01 3.93 9.34
N LEU A 224 -19.77 3.09 8.62
CA LEU A 224 -21.13 2.72 8.98
C LEU A 224 -21.20 1.84 10.25
N SER A 225 -20.09 1.23 10.67
CA SER A 225 -20.03 0.48 11.93
C SER A 225 -20.06 1.38 13.16
N GLY A 226 -19.82 2.69 12.98
CA GLY A 226 -19.77 3.69 14.04
C GLY A 226 -18.54 3.62 14.94
N LYS A 227 -17.60 2.69 14.70
CA LYS A 227 -16.34 2.56 15.46
C LYS A 227 -15.37 3.69 15.16
N GLY A 228 -15.36 4.16 13.92
CA GLY A 228 -14.53 5.26 13.46
C GLY A 228 -15.36 6.39 12.85
N TYR A 229 -14.65 7.44 12.40
CA TYR A 229 -15.27 8.52 11.65
C TYR A 229 -15.36 8.17 10.17
N ILE A 230 -14.27 7.68 9.57
CA ILE A 230 -14.16 7.35 8.16
C ILE A 230 -13.87 5.85 7.99
N SER A 231 -14.34 5.28 6.89
CA SER A 231 -13.91 3.96 6.43
C SER A 231 -12.43 4.05 6.01
N LEU A 232 -11.56 3.31 6.72
CA LEU A 232 -10.12 3.26 6.46
C LEU A 232 -9.82 2.31 5.29
N ASP A 233 -10.51 2.50 4.17
CA ASP A 233 -10.23 1.81 2.92
C ASP A 233 -9.10 2.50 2.13
N PHE A 234 -8.50 1.75 1.22
CA PHE A 234 -7.36 2.24 0.43
C PHE A 234 -7.70 3.50 -0.37
N PHE A 235 -8.91 3.58 -0.94
CA PHE A 235 -9.33 4.73 -1.73
C PHE A 235 -9.37 6.02 -0.89
N ASN A 236 -10.02 5.99 0.27
CA ASN A 236 -10.12 7.14 1.16
C ASN A 236 -8.73 7.58 1.66
N ILE A 237 -7.89 6.63 2.10
CA ILE A 237 -6.54 6.91 2.62
C ILE A 237 -5.65 7.48 1.53
N PHE A 238 -5.65 6.88 0.32
CA PHE A 238 -4.84 7.36 -0.79
C PHE A 238 -5.22 8.79 -1.20
N TRP A 239 -6.52 9.09 -1.32
CA TRP A 239 -6.94 10.42 -1.73
C TRP A 239 -6.75 11.46 -0.62
N LEU A 240 -6.85 11.08 0.64
CA LEU A 240 -6.45 11.95 1.76
C LEU A 240 -4.96 12.27 1.71
N PHE A 241 -4.11 11.29 1.40
CA PHE A 241 -2.69 11.50 1.18
C PHE A 241 -2.45 12.47 0.03
N MET A 242 -3.02 12.22 -1.16
CA MET A 242 -2.86 13.06 -2.35
C MET A 242 -3.29 14.51 -2.11
N VAL A 243 -4.48 14.68 -1.56
CA VAL A 243 -5.02 16.00 -1.23
C VAL A 243 -4.17 16.68 -0.16
N GLY A 244 -3.73 15.93 0.86
CA GLY A 244 -2.82 16.40 1.90
C GLY A 244 -1.48 16.90 1.33
N CYS A 245 -0.88 16.19 0.38
CA CYS A 245 0.35 16.61 -0.31
C CYS A 245 0.21 17.96 -1.00
N VAL A 246 -0.89 18.18 -1.71
CA VAL A 246 -1.12 19.42 -2.50
C VAL A 246 -1.54 20.58 -1.61
N PHE A 247 -2.55 20.38 -0.77
CA PHE A 247 -3.07 21.46 0.08
C PHE A 247 -2.09 21.85 1.17
N GLY A 248 -1.38 20.90 1.77
CA GLY A 248 -0.36 21.18 2.76
C GLY A 248 0.77 22.03 2.18
N LEU A 249 1.26 21.66 0.99
CA LEU A 249 2.24 22.46 0.25
C LEU A 249 1.73 23.88 -0.04
N ALA A 250 0.49 24.01 -0.55
CA ALA A 250 -0.10 25.32 -0.85
C ALA A 250 -0.20 26.20 0.40
N ILE A 251 -0.66 25.65 1.52
CA ILE A 251 -0.78 26.38 2.79
C ILE A 251 0.61 26.81 3.28
N GLU A 252 1.60 25.93 3.23
CA GLU A 252 2.97 26.22 3.66
C GLU A 252 3.61 27.32 2.82
N THR A 253 3.48 27.22 1.50
CA THR A 253 4.02 28.22 0.57
C THR A 253 3.37 29.59 0.80
N LEU A 254 2.05 29.65 0.97
CA LEU A 254 1.34 30.89 1.29
C LEU A 254 1.71 31.44 2.67
N TYR A 255 1.85 30.59 3.67
CA TYR A 255 2.28 30.98 5.01
C TYR A 255 3.66 31.60 4.98
N HIS A 256 4.60 30.96 4.29
CA HIS A 256 5.97 31.49 4.16
C HIS A 256 5.98 32.82 3.42
N PHE A 257 5.30 32.91 2.27
CA PHE A 257 5.18 34.15 1.50
C PHE A 257 4.62 35.31 2.36
N ALA A 258 3.60 35.05 3.16
CA ALA A 258 2.96 36.06 3.97
C ALA A 258 3.82 36.56 5.16
N LEU A 259 4.64 35.67 5.76
CA LEU A 259 5.38 35.98 6.99
C LEU A 259 6.85 36.33 6.78
N TYR A 260 7.44 35.92 5.64
CA TYR A 260 8.86 36.09 5.38
C TYR A 260 9.17 37.02 4.19
N GLY A 261 8.44 38.14 4.13
CA GLY A 261 8.78 39.27 3.25
C GLY A 261 8.28 39.21 1.82
N GLY A 262 7.41 38.24 1.49
CA GLY A 262 6.83 38.12 0.15
C GLY A 262 7.74 37.38 -0.86
N GLU A 263 8.77 36.68 -0.39
CA GLU A 263 9.62 35.85 -1.23
C GLU A 263 8.91 34.52 -1.54
N TRP A 264 8.87 34.20 -2.84
CA TRP A 264 8.34 32.92 -3.29
C TRP A 264 9.42 31.85 -3.20
N GLN A 265 9.17 30.80 -2.41
CA GLN A 265 10.07 29.69 -2.24
C GLN A 265 9.40 28.38 -2.63
N ASP A 266 10.05 27.54 -3.45
CA ASP A 266 9.56 26.19 -3.74
C ASP A 266 9.75 25.31 -2.51
N ARG A 267 8.65 24.76 -2.03
CA ARG A 267 8.61 23.90 -0.83
C ARG A 267 8.12 22.50 -1.15
N ALA A 268 8.14 22.13 -2.43
CA ALA A 268 7.78 20.78 -2.85
C ALA A 268 8.79 19.75 -2.33
N GLY A 269 8.30 18.56 -2.00
CA GLY A 269 9.10 17.45 -1.48
C GLY A 269 9.37 16.34 -2.48
N LEU A 270 8.90 16.46 -3.73
CA LEU A 270 9.16 15.52 -4.82
C LEU A 270 9.76 16.23 -6.04
N LEU A 271 10.38 15.48 -6.94
CA LEU A 271 11.01 16.00 -8.14
C LEU A 271 10.01 16.71 -9.06
N TRP A 272 8.81 16.17 -9.16
CA TRP A 272 7.79 16.70 -10.06
C TRP A 272 6.49 17.05 -9.32
N GLY A 273 5.74 17.95 -9.91
CA GLY A 273 4.42 18.32 -9.41
C GLY A 273 4.42 19.08 -8.08
N PRO A 274 3.24 19.53 -7.66
CA PRO A 274 3.05 20.30 -6.43
C PRO A 274 2.79 19.38 -5.24
N PHE A 275 3.70 18.45 -4.95
CA PHE A 275 3.51 17.46 -3.90
C PHE A 275 4.53 17.63 -2.77
N SER A 276 4.04 17.65 -1.54
CA SER A 276 4.86 17.54 -0.34
C SER A 276 4.40 16.34 0.49
N PRO A 277 5.09 15.19 0.38
CA PRO A 277 4.69 13.94 1.03
C PRO A 277 4.55 14.03 2.55
N ILE A 278 5.29 14.91 3.20
CA ILE A 278 5.20 15.10 4.65
C ILE A 278 3.78 15.49 5.09
N TYR A 279 3.11 16.38 4.34
CA TYR A 279 1.74 16.77 4.65
C TYR A 279 0.73 15.67 4.31
N GLY A 280 0.96 14.94 3.23
CA GLY A 280 0.16 13.77 2.90
C GLY A 280 0.25 12.68 3.97
N CYS A 281 1.46 12.34 4.40
CA CYS A 281 1.69 11.39 5.49
C CYS A 281 1.09 11.89 6.81
N GLY A 282 1.28 13.16 7.14
CA GLY A 282 0.70 13.79 8.33
C GLY A 282 -0.83 13.70 8.33
N ALA A 283 -1.48 13.99 7.20
CA ALA A 283 -2.94 13.87 7.02
C ALA A 283 -3.42 12.42 7.24
N VAL A 284 -2.72 11.44 6.67
CA VAL A 284 -3.04 10.01 6.85
C VAL A 284 -2.83 9.58 8.29
N ILE A 285 -1.69 9.89 8.89
CA ILE A 285 -1.35 9.52 10.27
C ILE A 285 -2.38 10.09 11.26
N LEU A 286 -2.70 11.39 11.15
CA LEU A 286 -3.75 12.00 11.96
C LEU A 286 -5.10 11.33 11.73
N THR A 287 -5.45 11.03 10.47
CA THR A 287 -6.72 10.36 10.16
C THR A 287 -6.78 8.97 10.80
N VAL A 288 -5.78 8.13 10.61
CA VAL A 288 -5.78 6.75 11.09
C VAL A 288 -5.77 6.69 12.62
N LEU A 289 -4.88 7.45 13.26
CA LEU A 289 -4.70 7.38 14.71
C LEU A 289 -5.83 8.07 15.48
N LEU A 290 -6.40 9.15 14.93
CA LEU A 290 -7.52 9.86 15.55
C LEU A 290 -8.90 9.32 15.12
N ASN A 291 -8.97 8.37 14.19
CA ASN A 291 -10.23 7.90 13.63
C ASN A 291 -11.24 7.43 14.69
N ARG A 292 -10.76 6.74 15.72
CA ARG A 292 -11.60 6.26 16.83
C ARG A 292 -11.85 7.33 17.90
N LEU A 293 -11.03 8.38 17.93
CA LEU A 293 -11.12 9.46 18.90
C LEU A 293 -12.03 10.63 18.45
N TRP A 294 -12.68 10.53 17.29
CA TRP A 294 -13.44 11.62 16.71
C TRP A 294 -14.60 12.17 17.58
N ARG A 295 -15.13 11.33 18.50
CA ARG A 295 -16.13 11.69 19.52
C ARG A 295 -15.53 12.07 20.87
N ALA A 296 -14.21 11.94 21.02
CA ALA A 296 -13.55 12.21 22.27
C ALA A 296 -13.58 13.72 22.63
N ASN A 297 -13.23 14.00 23.89
CA ASN A 297 -13.06 15.37 24.37
C ASN A 297 -12.00 16.10 23.52
N TRP A 298 -12.24 17.37 23.27
CA TRP A 298 -11.34 18.22 22.48
C TRP A 298 -9.91 18.27 23.05
N LEU A 299 -9.74 18.23 24.38
CA LEU A 299 -8.44 18.22 25.03
C LEU A 299 -7.67 16.91 24.73
N LEU A 300 -8.36 15.77 24.75
CA LEU A 300 -7.75 14.48 24.41
C LEU A 300 -7.31 14.45 22.94
N ILE A 301 -8.15 14.96 22.02
CA ILE A 301 -7.81 15.05 20.60
C ILE A 301 -6.59 15.97 20.43
N PHE A 302 -6.57 17.11 21.11
CA PHE A 302 -5.44 18.04 21.07
C PHE A 302 -4.15 17.39 21.55
N CYS A 303 -4.15 16.81 22.76
CA CYS A 303 -2.96 16.19 23.34
C CYS A 303 -2.45 15.02 22.47
N ALA A 304 -3.37 14.14 22.02
CA ALA A 304 -3.00 13.03 21.14
C ALA A 304 -2.38 13.55 19.83
N SER A 305 -2.96 14.58 19.21
CA SER A 305 -2.45 15.17 17.98
C SER A 305 -1.09 15.85 18.17
N ALA A 306 -0.88 16.52 19.30
CA ALA A 306 0.39 17.16 19.63
C ALA A 306 1.52 16.11 19.72
N VAL A 307 1.26 15.00 20.40
CA VAL A 307 2.24 13.89 20.53
C VAL A 307 2.45 13.21 19.18
N ILE A 308 1.38 12.86 18.47
CA ILE A 308 1.46 12.20 17.16
C ILE A 308 2.25 13.07 16.17
N GLY A 309 1.91 14.37 16.06
CA GLY A 309 2.56 15.28 15.14
C GLY A 309 4.02 15.54 15.49
N GLY A 310 4.32 15.78 16.77
CA GLY A 310 5.70 15.97 17.25
C GLY A 310 6.57 14.74 17.02
N THR A 311 6.03 13.54 17.26
CA THR A 311 6.74 12.29 16.98
C THR A 311 6.99 12.11 15.48
N PHE A 312 5.99 12.38 14.65
CA PHE A 312 6.11 12.28 13.19
C PHE A 312 7.16 13.27 12.65
N GLU A 313 7.14 14.50 13.12
CA GLU A 313 8.09 15.55 12.76
C GLU A 313 9.52 15.15 13.15
N TYR A 314 9.71 14.68 14.39
CA TYR A 314 11.00 14.19 14.88
C TYR A 314 11.53 13.04 14.02
N LEU A 315 10.72 12.00 13.79
CA LEU A 315 11.12 10.82 13.02
C LEU A 315 11.45 11.18 11.56
N THR A 316 10.70 12.08 10.95
CA THR A 316 10.96 12.52 9.57
C THR A 316 12.27 13.28 9.48
N SER A 317 12.53 14.24 10.38
CA SER A 317 13.80 14.97 10.44
C SER A 317 14.98 14.03 10.69
N TRP A 318 14.86 13.12 11.66
CA TRP A 318 15.87 12.13 11.93
C TRP A 318 16.19 11.25 10.72
N PHE A 319 15.15 10.74 10.05
CA PHE A 319 15.32 9.90 8.85
C PHE A 319 16.03 10.66 7.71
N MET A 320 15.62 11.89 7.43
CA MET A 320 16.21 12.71 6.36
C MET A 320 17.70 12.99 6.63
N GLU A 321 18.06 13.26 7.87
CA GLU A 321 19.45 13.52 8.25
C GLU A 321 20.29 12.24 8.18
N VAL A 322 19.82 11.14 8.77
CA VAL A 322 20.56 9.87 8.78
C VAL A 322 20.69 9.29 7.37
N ALA A 323 19.64 9.35 6.56
CA ALA A 323 19.64 8.76 5.22
C ALA A 323 20.41 9.59 4.19
N PHE A 324 20.30 10.92 4.24
CA PHE A 324 20.78 11.81 3.20
C PHE A 324 21.64 12.98 3.68
N GLY A 325 21.88 13.10 4.98
CA GLY A 325 22.54 14.28 5.57
C GLY A 325 21.73 15.56 5.39
N ILE A 326 20.40 15.46 5.18
CA ILE A 326 19.53 16.60 4.91
C ILE A 326 18.93 17.11 6.21
N THR A 327 19.22 18.38 6.54
CA THR A 327 18.51 19.14 7.56
C THR A 327 17.36 19.89 6.89
N ALA A 328 16.13 19.41 7.08
CA ALA A 328 14.93 20.03 6.50
C ALA A 328 14.41 21.21 7.34
N TRP A 329 14.62 21.20 8.65
CA TRP A 329 14.36 22.27 9.61
C TRP A 329 15.22 22.10 10.85
N ASP A 330 15.41 23.20 11.59
CA ASP A 330 16.11 23.21 12.86
C ASP A 330 15.39 24.12 13.87
N TYR A 331 14.99 23.52 15.00
CA TYR A 331 14.31 24.20 16.09
C TYR A 331 15.19 24.35 17.33
N THR A 332 16.50 24.23 17.17
CA THR A 332 17.46 24.41 18.26
C THR A 332 17.25 25.78 18.93
N GLY A 333 17.23 25.79 20.26
CA GLY A 333 16.99 27.00 21.05
C GLY A 333 15.51 27.40 21.23
N GLN A 334 14.57 26.69 20.62
CA GLN A 334 13.13 26.92 20.88
C GLN A 334 12.69 26.21 22.18
N TRP A 335 11.60 26.70 22.78
CA TRP A 335 11.03 26.11 23.99
C TRP A 335 10.63 24.64 23.77
N LEU A 336 11.06 23.78 24.70
CA LEU A 336 10.88 22.31 24.59
C LEU A 336 11.37 21.74 23.23
N SER A 337 12.49 22.23 22.73
CA SER A 337 13.15 21.61 21.59
C SER A 337 13.70 20.24 21.97
N ILE A 338 13.42 19.23 21.15
CA ILE A 338 13.94 17.88 21.26
C ILE A 338 14.89 17.68 20.07
N ASP A 339 16.19 17.68 20.32
CA ASP A 339 17.27 17.53 19.34
C ASP A 339 17.18 18.47 18.12
N GLY A 340 16.55 19.66 18.28
CA GLY A 340 16.29 20.57 17.16
C GLY A 340 15.24 20.07 16.14
N ARG A 341 14.71 18.85 16.30
CA ARG A 341 13.87 18.16 15.32
C ARG A 341 12.37 18.42 15.51
N THR A 342 11.93 18.66 16.74
CA THR A 342 10.58 19.13 17.09
C THR A 342 10.66 20.05 18.30
N SER A 343 9.60 20.82 18.56
CA SER A 343 9.54 21.71 19.72
C SER A 343 8.14 21.83 20.27
N GLY A 344 8.02 22.29 21.52
CA GLY A 344 6.73 22.52 22.18
C GLY A 344 5.81 23.44 21.40
N LYS A 345 6.34 24.45 20.71
CA LYS A 345 5.61 25.34 19.83
C LYS A 345 4.95 24.57 18.68
N TYR A 346 5.69 23.70 17.99
CA TYR A 346 5.18 22.95 16.85
C TYR A 346 4.28 21.80 17.28
N MET A 347 4.58 21.15 18.41
CA MET A 347 3.65 20.20 19.03
C MET A 347 2.30 20.84 19.35
N PHE A 348 2.30 22.07 19.86
CA PHE A 348 1.07 22.82 20.08
C PHE A 348 0.31 23.07 18.76
N PHE A 349 0.99 23.46 17.69
CA PHE A 349 0.36 23.61 16.38
C PHE A 349 -0.20 22.30 15.83
N TRP A 350 0.51 21.18 16.01
CA TRP A 350 -0.01 19.85 15.69
C TRP A 350 -1.29 19.51 16.48
N GLY A 351 -1.35 19.91 17.74
CA GLY A 351 -2.55 19.77 18.58
C GLY A 351 -3.74 20.54 18.00
N LEU A 352 -3.54 21.82 17.63
CA LEU A 352 -4.56 22.63 16.99
C LEU A 352 -4.96 22.09 15.62
N LEU A 353 -3.98 21.68 14.81
CA LEU A 353 -4.21 21.07 13.50
C LEU A 353 -5.05 19.80 13.61
N GLY A 354 -4.75 18.92 14.57
CA GLY A 354 -5.53 17.71 14.78
C GLY A 354 -6.98 17.96 15.19
N LEU A 355 -7.22 18.98 16.03
CA LEU A 355 -8.59 19.42 16.32
C LEU A 355 -9.30 19.93 15.07
N ALA A 356 -8.66 20.82 14.32
CA ALA A 356 -9.21 21.36 13.07
C ALA A 356 -9.40 20.23 12.04
N TRP A 357 -8.45 19.26 11.98
CA TRP A 357 -8.51 18.11 11.11
C TRP A 357 -9.75 17.29 11.36
N VAL A 358 -9.92 16.78 12.56
CA VAL A 358 -11.04 15.88 12.91
C VAL A 358 -12.39 16.57 12.81
N LYS A 359 -12.50 17.83 13.26
CA LYS A 359 -13.80 18.51 13.38
C LYS A 359 -14.20 19.33 12.15
N LEU A 360 -13.22 19.78 11.35
CA LEU A 360 -13.47 20.75 10.29
C LEU A 360 -12.98 20.28 8.91
N ILE A 361 -11.71 19.86 8.81
CA ILE A 361 -11.04 19.63 7.54
C ILE A 361 -11.46 18.26 6.96
N LEU A 362 -11.30 17.19 7.73
CA LEU A 362 -11.57 15.82 7.30
C LEU A 362 -13.01 15.63 6.78
N PRO A 363 -14.09 16.16 7.43
CA PRO A 363 -15.44 16.05 6.87
C PRO A 363 -15.59 16.67 5.48
N ARG A 364 -14.96 17.82 5.24
CA ARG A 364 -15.03 18.52 3.96
C ARG A 364 -14.22 17.82 2.88
N LEU A 365 -13.02 17.37 3.23
CA LEU A 365 -12.16 16.61 2.31
C LEU A 365 -12.81 15.29 1.93
N LEU A 366 -13.42 14.59 2.88
CA LEU A 366 -14.14 13.36 2.60
C LEU A 366 -15.29 13.60 1.61
N ALA A 367 -16.08 14.65 1.84
CA ALA A 367 -17.15 15.04 0.91
C ALA A 367 -16.62 15.38 -0.49
N LEU A 368 -15.44 15.99 -0.60
CA LEU A 368 -14.78 16.28 -1.87
C LEU A 368 -14.31 14.99 -2.57
N ILE A 369 -13.61 14.11 -1.83
CA ILE A 369 -13.10 12.83 -2.35
C ILE A 369 -14.25 11.95 -2.85
N GLN A 370 -15.38 11.94 -2.14
CA GLN A 370 -16.54 11.14 -2.52
C GLN A 370 -17.26 11.65 -3.78
N ARG A 371 -16.91 12.84 -4.32
CA ARG A 371 -17.39 13.31 -5.63
C ARG A 371 -16.77 12.54 -6.80
N ILE A 372 -15.68 11.81 -6.60
CA ILE A 372 -15.08 10.95 -7.62
C ILE A 372 -16.08 9.83 -7.96
N PRO A 373 -16.57 9.75 -9.22
CA PRO A 373 -17.56 8.76 -9.61
C PRO A 373 -17.05 7.33 -9.42
N TRP A 374 -17.91 6.41 -9.02
CA TRP A 374 -17.54 5.01 -8.74
C TRP A 374 -16.76 4.36 -9.89
N GLY A 375 -17.19 4.57 -11.13
CA GLY A 375 -16.54 3.97 -12.32
C GLY A 375 -15.09 4.41 -12.54
N TRP A 376 -14.69 5.59 -12.02
CA TRP A 376 -13.34 6.14 -12.16
C TRP A 376 -12.43 5.87 -10.95
N ARG A 377 -13.01 5.47 -9.81
CA ARG A 377 -12.27 5.32 -8.54
C ARG A 377 -11.03 4.48 -8.66
N TYR A 378 -11.18 3.26 -9.19
CA TYR A 378 -10.06 2.32 -9.28
C TYR A 378 -9.03 2.74 -10.32
N THR A 379 -9.47 3.11 -11.51
CA THR A 379 -8.57 3.51 -12.60
C THR A 379 -7.80 4.76 -12.25
N LEU A 380 -8.49 5.81 -11.79
CA LEU A 380 -7.85 7.07 -11.42
C LEU A 380 -6.89 6.89 -10.24
N THR A 381 -7.30 6.15 -9.20
CA THR A 381 -6.45 5.86 -8.04
C THR A 381 -5.21 5.08 -8.45
N LEU A 382 -5.34 4.05 -9.30
CA LEU A 382 -4.20 3.25 -9.76
C LEU A 382 -3.23 4.11 -10.59
N VAL A 383 -3.73 4.91 -11.52
CA VAL A 383 -2.90 5.80 -12.35
C VAL A 383 -2.14 6.79 -11.46
N CYS A 384 -2.85 7.49 -10.56
CA CYS A 384 -2.20 8.45 -9.65
C CYS A 384 -1.21 7.76 -8.70
N LEU A 385 -1.52 6.55 -8.21
CA LEU A 385 -0.62 5.76 -7.37
C LEU A 385 0.67 5.40 -8.11
N VAL A 386 0.58 4.95 -9.37
CA VAL A 386 1.75 4.61 -10.17
C VAL A 386 2.63 5.85 -10.38
N PHE A 387 2.04 6.98 -10.77
CA PHE A 387 2.81 8.23 -10.93
C PHE A 387 3.45 8.67 -9.61
N MET A 388 2.75 8.57 -8.51
CA MET A 388 3.29 8.94 -7.19
C MET A 388 4.44 8.02 -6.76
N ILE A 389 4.33 6.71 -7.02
CA ILE A 389 5.41 5.75 -6.74
C ILE A 389 6.62 6.06 -7.60
N VAL A 390 6.43 6.33 -8.89
CA VAL A 390 7.51 6.68 -9.81
C VAL A 390 8.20 7.96 -9.34
N ASP A 391 7.44 9.02 -9.06
CA ASP A 391 8.00 10.30 -8.61
C ASP A 391 8.73 10.17 -7.27
N ALA A 392 8.15 9.47 -6.30
CA ALA A 392 8.80 9.22 -5.01
C ALA A 392 10.11 8.43 -5.16
N THR A 393 10.11 7.38 -5.98
CA THR A 393 11.30 6.56 -6.25
C THR A 393 12.39 7.40 -6.93
N MET A 394 12.03 8.15 -7.97
CA MET A 394 12.95 9.04 -8.67
C MET A 394 13.50 10.13 -7.74
N THR A 395 12.66 10.66 -6.84
CA THR A 395 13.09 11.66 -5.86
C THR A 395 14.12 11.09 -4.89
N VAL A 396 13.86 9.91 -4.31
CA VAL A 396 14.80 9.25 -3.39
C VAL A 396 16.14 8.97 -4.08
N MET A 397 16.11 8.46 -5.30
CA MET A 397 17.33 8.19 -6.08
C MET A 397 18.08 9.48 -6.47
N ALA A 398 17.37 10.55 -6.79
CA ALA A 398 18.00 11.85 -7.10
C ALA A 398 18.65 12.47 -5.85
N LEU A 399 17.98 12.37 -4.67
CA LEU A 399 18.55 12.82 -3.38
C LEU A 399 19.81 12.02 -3.02
N ASP A 400 19.79 10.72 -3.24
CA ASP A 400 20.94 9.84 -3.01
C ASP A 400 22.13 10.18 -3.94
N ALA A 401 21.84 10.40 -5.23
CA ALA A 401 22.87 10.83 -6.18
C ALA A 401 23.40 12.23 -5.85
N TRP A 402 22.56 13.14 -5.35
CA TRP A 402 22.98 14.45 -4.88
C TRP A 402 23.88 14.35 -3.65
N TYR A 403 23.47 13.53 -2.66
CA TYR A 403 24.31 13.21 -1.51
C TYR A 403 25.68 12.66 -1.95
N SER A 404 25.71 11.67 -2.83
CA SER A 404 26.94 11.03 -3.30
C SER A 404 27.90 12.03 -3.95
N ARG A 405 27.40 12.94 -4.79
CA ARG A 405 28.22 14.02 -5.38
C ARG A 405 28.79 14.97 -4.34
N MET A 406 27.97 15.39 -3.37
CA MET A 406 28.41 16.27 -2.29
C MET A 406 29.43 15.59 -1.35
N ALA A 407 29.35 14.27 -1.19
CA ALA A 407 30.29 13.45 -0.43
C ALA A 407 31.53 13.06 -1.25
N GLY A 408 31.63 13.43 -2.54
CA GLY A 408 32.75 13.05 -3.41
C GLY A 408 32.75 11.57 -3.83
N ILE A 409 31.62 10.87 -3.70
CA ILE A 409 31.44 9.47 -4.09
C ILE A 409 31.11 9.41 -5.57
N ALA A 410 31.87 8.63 -6.33
CA ALA A 410 31.64 8.46 -7.76
C ALA A 410 30.39 7.60 -8.04
N ALA A 411 29.71 7.88 -9.14
CA ALA A 411 28.62 7.02 -9.60
C ALA A 411 29.20 5.66 -10.05
N ASP A 412 28.70 4.57 -9.47
CA ASP A 412 29.22 3.22 -9.63
C ASP A 412 28.22 2.25 -10.30
N SER A 413 27.01 2.73 -10.60
CA SER A 413 26.01 1.98 -11.35
C SER A 413 25.40 2.82 -12.48
N PRO A 414 24.82 2.19 -13.53
CA PRO A 414 24.12 2.91 -14.59
C PRO A 414 22.99 3.80 -14.10
N VAL A 415 22.34 3.40 -13.01
CA VAL A 415 21.25 4.19 -12.40
C VAL A 415 21.79 5.39 -11.65
N SER A 416 22.83 5.23 -10.82
CA SER A 416 23.45 6.37 -10.13
C SER A 416 24.05 7.37 -11.11
N ASP A 417 24.67 6.89 -12.21
CA ASP A 417 25.19 7.73 -13.28
C ASP A 417 24.08 8.49 -14.04
N PHE A 418 22.93 7.85 -14.30
CA PHE A 418 21.77 8.51 -14.88
C PHE A 418 21.30 9.68 -14.00
N PHE A 419 21.12 9.45 -12.70
CA PHE A 419 20.64 10.48 -11.77
C PHE A 419 21.68 11.60 -11.60
N ALA A 420 22.97 11.26 -11.54
CA ALA A 420 24.03 12.26 -11.45
C ALA A 420 24.07 13.19 -12.66
N ARG A 421 23.79 12.68 -13.85
CA ARG A 421 23.79 13.48 -15.09
C ARG A 421 22.53 14.30 -15.32
N HIS A 422 21.35 13.79 -14.95
CA HIS A 422 20.07 14.43 -15.28
C HIS A 422 19.52 15.34 -14.17
N PHE A 423 19.95 15.13 -12.92
CA PHE A 423 19.52 15.90 -11.77
C PHE A 423 20.76 16.52 -11.09
N GLY A 424 21.38 17.49 -11.78
CA GLY A 424 22.60 18.17 -11.30
C GLY A 424 22.35 19.01 -10.04
N ASP A 425 23.43 19.47 -9.41
CA ASP A 425 23.38 20.15 -8.11
C ASP A 425 22.56 21.44 -8.13
N GLU A 426 22.65 22.21 -9.23
CA GLU A 426 21.85 23.43 -9.42
C GLU A 426 20.34 23.10 -9.49
N PHE A 427 19.96 22.05 -10.25
CA PHE A 427 18.58 21.59 -10.32
C PHE A 427 18.07 21.17 -8.94
N MET A 428 18.86 20.37 -8.21
CA MET A 428 18.47 19.88 -6.88
C MET A 428 18.34 21.01 -5.86
N ALA A 429 19.30 21.94 -5.84
CA ALA A 429 19.24 23.12 -4.97
C ALA A 429 18.05 24.04 -5.28
N ASN A 430 17.71 24.22 -6.57
CA ASN A 430 16.55 25.01 -6.97
C ASN A 430 15.22 24.31 -6.67
N ARG A 431 15.18 22.99 -6.73
CA ARG A 431 13.96 22.21 -6.42
C ARG A 431 13.73 22.06 -4.93
N PHE A 432 14.78 21.85 -4.15
CA PHE A 432 14.72 21.61 -2.70
C PHE A 432 15.29 22.80 -1.91
N GLN A 433 14.80 24.00 -2.19
CA GLN A 433 15.30 25.26 -1.64
C GLN A 433 15.29 25.35 -0.12
N THR A 434 14.46 24.53 0.54
CA THR A 434 14.32 24.51 2.01
C THR A 434 15.25 23.51 2.68
N MET A 435 15.98 22.69 1.89
CA MET A 435 16.81 21.61 2.41
C MET A 435 18.29 21.99 2.34
N THR A 436 19.00 21.79 3.45
CA THR A 436 20.45 21.90 3.49
C THR A 436 21.06 20.51 3.56
N LEU A 437 21.88 20.16 2.58
CA LEU A 437 22.56 18.87 2.52
C LEU A 437 23.98 19.01 3.06
N ASP A 438 24.29 18.25 4.10
CA ASP A 438 25.62 18.13 4.70
C ASP A 438 25.98 16.65 4.82
N PRO A 439 26.84 16.11 3.95
CA PRO A 439 27.20 14.69 4.00
C PRO A 439 27.77 14.22 5.32
N SER A 440 28.43 15.10 6.09
CA SER A 440 29.04 14.71 7.38
C SER A 440 28.01 14.36 8.46
N LYS A 441 26.75 14.77 8.27
CA LYS A 441 25.62 14.47 9.18
C LYS A 441 24.92 13.16 8.84
N ALA A 442 25.14 12.64 7.64
CA ALA A 442 24.52 11.37 7.26
C ALA A 442 25.11 10.24 8.10
N GLY A 443 24.26 9.31 8.53
CA GLY A 443 24.69 8.11 9.21
C GLY A 443 25.55 7.18 8.34
N ARG A 444 25.85 7.50 7.09
CA ARG A 444 26.67 6.76 6.10
C ARG A 444 27.94 7.53 5.64
N ALA A 445 28.41 8.48 6.44
CA ALA A 445 29.64 9.23 6.21
C ALA A 445 30.87 8.55 6.81
#